data_4e3b97a84305388348cce7d10cffb40f
#
_entry.id   4e3b97a84305388348cce7d10cffb40f
#
_cell.length_a   1.000
_cell.length_b   1.000
_cell.length_c   1.000
_cell.angle_alpha   90.00
_cell.angle_beta   90.00
_cell.angle_gamma   90.00
#
_symmetry.space_group_name_H-M   'P 1'
#
loop_
_entity.id
_entity.type
_entity.pdbx_description
1 polymer ?
#
loop_
_entity_poly.entity_id
_entity_poly.type
_entity_poly.pdbx_seq_one_letter_code
_entity_poly.pdbx_strand_id
1 'polypeptide(L)'
;MSEQARMVIQTTGVSRGFRQGPKRVQVLSDINLQVPAGTSMAIVGASGAGKSTLLHLLGGLDKPDEGDVLVDGLSIWKMSDRDRSDLRNARMGFIYQFHHLLPEFTALENVAMPLLIRGESTTEAAQKAMALLEKVGMGQRLDHKPGELSGGERQRAAVARALVGNPGCVLGDEPTGN
;
A
#
# COMPACT_ATOMS: atom_id res chain seq x y z
N MET A 1 4.65 -11.66 -32.11
CA MET A 1 5.00 -12.16 -30.77
C MET A 1 4.25 -11.26 -29.78
N SER A 2 3.19 -11.76 -29.13
CA SER A 2 2.47 -10.97 -28.11
C SER A 2 3.40 -10.79 -26.90
N GLU A 3 3.75 -9.53 -26.63
CA GLU A 3 4.43 -9.13 -25.42
C GLU A 3 3.53 -9.56 -24.23
N GLN A 4 3.95 -10.57 -23.49
CA GLN A 4 3.20 -10.97 -22.29
C GLN A 4 3.22 -9.80 -21.32
N ALA A 5 2.05 -9.24 -21.02
CA ALA A 5 1.92 -8.12 -20.11
C ALA A 5 2.58 -8.49 -18.76
N ARG A 6 3.52 -7.65 -18.30
CA ARG A 6 4.18 -7.83 -16.99
C ARG A 6 3.12 -7.78 -15.90
N MET A 7 3.06 -8.82 -15.07
CA MET A 7 2.17 -8.86 -13.91
C MET A 7 2.86 -8.23 -12.71
N VAL A 8 2.21 -7.24 -12.10
CA VAL A 8 2.74 -6.58 -10.88
C VAL A 8 2.31 -7.30 -9.61
N ILE A 9 1.10 -7.88 -9.59
CA ILE A 9 0.60 -8.74 -8.51
C ILE A 9 -0.06 -9.97 -9.12
N GLN A 10 0.19 -11.14 -8.52
CA GLN A 10 -0.50 -12.40 -8.84
C GLN A 10 -0.82 -13.13 -7.54
N THR A 11 -1.97 -13.83 -7.52
CA THR A 11 -2.28 -14.78 -6.45
C THR A 11 -2.67 -16.11 -7.03
N THR A 12 -2.36 -17.18 -6.30
CA THR A 12 -2.74 -18.54 -6.65
C THR A 12 -3.29 -19.23 -5.42
N GLY A 13 -4.59 -19.57 -5.44
CA GLY A 13 -5.24 -20.33 -4.38
C GLY A 13 -5.25 -19.66 -3.01
N VAL A 14 -5.20 -18.32 -2.96
CA VAL A 14 -5.07 -17.60 -1.68
C VAL A 14 -6.33 -17.73 -0.86
N SER A 15 -6.17 -18.26 0.36
CA SER A 15 -7.25 -18.47 1.32
C SER A 15 -6.88 -17.89 2.69
N ARG A 16 -7.86 -17.33 3.42
CA ARG A 16 -7.67 -16.78 4.74
C ARG A 16 -8.92 -16.91 5.60
N GLY A 17 -8.76 -17.42 6.81
CA GLY A 17 -9.79 -17.48 7.84
C GLY A 17 -9.29 -16.95 9.17
N PHE A 18 -10.23 -16.53 10.02
CA PHE A 18 -9.94 -16.03 11.36
C PHE A 18 -10.69 -16.86 12.41
N ARG A 19 -10.10 -17.01 13.58
CA ARG A 19 -10.77 -17.63 14.73
C ARG A 19 -11.68 -16.60 15.39
N GLN A 20 -12.95 -16.93 15.52
CA GLN A 20 -13.94 -16.16 16.25
C GLN A 20 -14.51 -17.05 17.38
N GLY A 21 -13.89 -17.00 18.54
CA GLY A 21 -14.14 -17.94 19.63
C GLY A 21 -13.79 -19.37 19.23
N PRO A 22 -14.69 -20.37 19.41
CA PRO A 22 -14.42 -21.76 19.03
C PRO A 22 -14.55 -22.02 17.52
N LYS A 23 -15.11 -21.09 16.76
CA LYS A 23 -15.36 -21.26 15.32
C LYS A 23 -14.26 -20.60 14.48
N ARG A 24 -13.94 -21.21 13.34
CA ARG A 24 -13.15 -20.59 12.27
C ARG A 24 -14.11 -20.01 11.23
N VAL A 25 -13.96 -18.73 10.92
CA VAL A 25 -14.71 -18.05 9.86
C VAL A 25 -13.77 -17.90 8.68
N GLN A 26 -14.13 -18.53 7.55
CA GLN A 26 -13.41 -18.35 6.28
C GLN A 26 -13.82 -17.01 5.68
N VAL A 27 -12.85 -16.14 5.39
CA VAL A 27 -13.08 -14.79 4.85
C VAL A 27 -12.74 -14.76 3.37
N LEU A 28 -11.64 -15.41 2.98
CA LEU A 28 -11.21 -15.54 1.59
C LEU A 28 -10.98 -17.01 1.27
N SER A 29 -11.42 -17.46 0.09
CA SER A 29 -11.31 -18.86 -0.34
C SER A 29 -10.87 -18.90 -1.80
N ASP A 30 -9.75 -19.55 -2.08
CA ASP A 30 -9.23 -19.85 -3.42
C ASP A 30 -9.16 -18.61 -4.35
N ILE A 31 -8.61 -17.51 -3.86
CA ILE A 31 -8.48 -16.27 -4.63
C ILE A 31 -7.35 -16.40 -5.65
N ASN A 32 -7.72 -16.31 -6.92
CA ASN A 32 -6.82 -16.32 -8.07
C ASN A 32 -6.95 -14.98 -8.79
N LEU A 33 -5.91 -14.15 -8.76
CA LEU A 33 -5.90 -12.80 -9.28
C LEU A 33 -4.63 -12.54 -10.09
N GLN A 34 -4.77 -11.76 -11.17
CA GLN A 34 -3.64 -11.26 -11.96
C GLN A 34 -3.85 -9.77 -12.24
N VAL A 35 -2.89 -8.95 -11.85
CA VAL A 35 -2.90 -7.49 -12.04
C VAL A 35 -1.76 -7.13 -12.99
N PRO A 36 -2.06 -6.81 -14.25
CA PRO A 36 -1.06 -6.35 -15.21
C PRO A 36 -0.53 -4.96 -14.85
N ALA A 37 0.71 -4.67 -15.22
CA ALA A 37 1.28 -3.33 -15.10
C ALA A 37 0.46 -2.29 -15.89
N GLY A 38 0.34 -1.08 -15.36
CA GLY A 38 -0.38 0.01 -16.00
C GLY A 38 -1.90 -0.11 -16.01
N THR A 39 -2.47 -1.06 -15.24
CA THR A 39 -3.92 -1.22 -15.11
C THR A 39 -4.42 -0.75 -13.75
N SER A 40 -5.71 -0.36 -13.69
CA SER A 40 -6.43 -0.11 -12.45
C SER A 40 -7.45 -1.22 -12.25
N MET A 41 -7.52 -1.77 -11.04
CA MET A 41 -8.49 -2.80 -10.67
C MET A 41 -9.24 -2.39 -9.41
N ALA A 42 -10.57 -2.53 -9.42
CA ALA A 42 -11.42 -2.28 -8.27
C ALA A 42 -11.87 -3.62 -7.65
N ILE A 43 -11.72 -3.75 -6.32
CA ILE A 43 -12.27 -4.85 -5.54
C ILE A 43 -13.57 -4.37 -4.92
N VAL A 44 -14.69 -4.92 -5.38
CA VAL A 44 -16.04 -4.54 -4.94
C VAL A 44 -16.69 -5.67 -4.13
N GLY A 45 -17.52 -5.31 -3.17
CA GLY A 45 -18.24 -6.25 -2.32
C GLY A 45 -18.86 -5.56 -1.11
N ALA A 46 -19.78 -6.25 -0.43
CA ALA A 46 -20.41 -5.77 0.79
C ALA A 46 -19.39 -5.47 1.90
N SER A 47 -19.82 -4.66 2.90
CA SER A 47 -18.99 -4.48 4.11
C SER A 47 -18.74 -5.83 4.77
N GLY A 48 -17.52 -6.07 5.24
CA GLY A 48 -17.12 -7.34 5.83
C GLY A 48 -16.82 -8.49 4.82
N ALA A 49 -16.92 -8.26 3.51
CA ALA A 49 -16.63 -9.27 2.49
C ALA A 49 -15.14 -9.65 2.35
N GLY A 50 -14.24 -9.09 3.18
CA GLY A 50 -12.82 -9.42 3.16
C GLY A 50 -11.95 -8.55 2.25
N LYS A 51 -12.45 -7.44 1.73
CA LYS A 51 -11.69 -6.53 0.83
C LYS A 51 -10.37 -6.06 1.44
N SER A 52 -10.42 -5.50 2.65
CA SER A 52 -9.21 -5.05 3.38
C SER A 52 -8.30 -6.23 3.73
N THR A 53 -8.85 -7.40 4.07
CA THR A 53 -8.07 -8.62 4.28
C THR A 53 -7.30 -8.99 3.01
N LEU A 54 -7.95 -8.97 1.85
CA LEU A 54 -7.27 -9.24 0.58
C LEU A 54 -6.15 -8.24 0.31
N LEU A 55 -6.40 -6.93 0.50
CA LEU A 55 -5.37 -5.90 0.33
C LEU A 55 -4.17 -6.13 1.27
N HIS A 56 -4.40 -6.54 2.52
CA HIS A 56 -3.33 -6.86 3.47
C HIS A 56 -2.51 -8.08 3.03
N LEU A 57 -3.16 -9.10 2.47
CA LEU A 57 -2.46 -10.28 1.93
C LEU A 57 -1.63 -9.91 0.70
N LEU A 58 -2.21 -9.15 -0.25
CA LEU A 58 -1.52 -8.64 -1.44
C LEU A 58 -0.32 -7.76 -1.07
N GLY A 59 -0.47 -6.96 -0.03
CA GLY A 59 0.58 -6.07 0.48
C GLY A 59 1.64 -6.75 1.35
N GLY A 60 1.53 -8.06 1.61
CA GLY A 60 2.45 -8.77 2.49
C GLY A 60 2.43 -8.30 3.94
N LEU A 61 1.30 -7.73 4.39
CA LEU A 61 1.06 -7.29 5.77
C LEU A 61 0.50 -8.42 6.62
N ASP A 62 -0.29 -9.31 6.03
CA ASP A 62 -0.84 -10.50 6.68
C ASP A 62 -0.57 -11.74 5.81
N LYS A 63 -0.29 -12.88 6.45
CA LYS A 63 0.07 -14.12 5.75
C LYS A 63 -1.20 -14.91 5.41
N PRO A 64 -1.34 -15.41 4.17
CA PRO A 64 -2.43 -16.33 3.83
C PRO A 64 -2.29 -17.65 4.58
N ASP A 65 -3.40 -18.34 4.80
CA ASP A 65 -3.40 -19.70 5.35
C ASP A 65 -2.99 -20.71 4.28
N GLU A 66 -3.40 -20.45 3.03
CA GLU A 66 -3.09 -21.27 1.85
C GLU A 66 -2.83 -20.38 0.65
N GLY A 67 -2.17 -20.96 -0.36
CA GLY A 67 -1.86 -20.27 -1.61
C GLY A 67 -0.60 -19.39 -1.53
N ASP A 68 -0.38 -18.61 -2.58
CA ASP A 68 0.80 -17.75 -2.69
C ASP A 68 0.47 -16.39 -3.29
N VAL A 69 1.24 -15.38 -2.93
CA VAL A 69 1.19 -14.02 -3.46
C VAL A 69 2.53 -13.69 -4.09
N LEU A 70 2.51 -13.31 -5.37
CA LEU A 70 3.69 -12.88 -6.08
C LEU A 70 3.60 -11.39 -6.39
N VAL A 71 4.70 -10.70 -6.16
CA VAL A 71 4.91 -9.29 -6.52
C VAL A 71 6.07 -9.22 -7.49
N ASP A 72 5.85 -8.69 -8.68
CA ASP A 72 6.83 -8.71 -9.78
C ASP A 72 7.41 -10.12 -10.02
N GLY A 73 6.60 -11.17 -9.89
CA GLY A 73 6.99 -12.57 -10.05
C GLY A 73 7.70 -13.20 -8.84
N LEU A 74 7.93 -12.46 -7.76
CA LEU A 74 8.60 -12.94 -6.56
C LEU A 74 7.56 -13.34 -5.49
N SER A 75 7.63 -14.58 -4.99
CA SER A 75 6.78 -15.06 -3.90
C SER A 75 7.17 -14.39 -2.59
N ILE A 76 6.30 -13.49 -2.08
CA ILE A 76 6.60 -12.67 -0.91
C ILE A 76 6.60 -13.48 0.39
N TRP A 77 5.92 -14.62 0.42
CA TRP A 77 5.84 -15.46 1.61
C TRP A 77 6.96 -16.51 1.72
N LYS A 78 7.79 -16.64 0.67
CA LYS A 78 9.04 -17.41 0.70
C LYS A 78 10.26 -16.58 1.10
N MET A 79 10.08 -15.26 1.26
CA MET A 79 11.12 -14.33 1.67
C MET A 79 11.25 -14.27 3.20
N SER A 80 12.41 -13.81 3.66
CA SER A 80 12.57 -13.36 5.05
C SER A 80 11.68 -12.13 5.32
N ASP A 81 11.39 -11.86 6.60
CA ASP A 81 10.61 -10.68 6.99
C ASP A 81 11.28 -9.37 6.54
N ARG A 82 12.60 -9.34 6.59
CA ARG A 82 13.41 -8.21 6.12
C ARG A 82 13.25 -8.00 4.61
N ASP A 83 13.53 -9.03 3.81
CA ASP A 83 13.46 -8.94 2.35
C ASP A 83 12.04 -8.59 1.87
N ARG A 84 11.01 -9.14 2.55
CA ARG A 84 9.61 -8.80 2.28
C ARG A 84 9.31 -7.35 2.62
N SER A 85 9.85 -6.81 3.71
CA SER A 85 9.68 -5.41 4.09
C SER A 85 10.39 -4.47 3.11
N ASP A 86 11.59 -4.83 2.68
CA ASP A 86 12.38 -4.08 1.69
C ASP A 86 11.67 -4.08 0.33
N LEU A 87 11.16 -5.24 -0.13
CA LEU A 87 10.38 -5.34 -1.36
C LEU A 87 9.10 -4.49 -1.28
N ARG A 88 8.36 -4.58 -0.17
CA ARG A 88 7.16 -3.78 0.05
C ARG A 88 7.46 -2.28 -0.03
N ASN A 89 8.49 -1.82 0.67
CA ASN A 89 8.91 -0.42 0.62
C ASN A 89 9.30 0.00 -0.79
N ALA A 90 10.04 -0.85 -1.54
CA ALA A 90 10.55 -0.52 -2.85
C ALA A 90 9.51 -0.57 -3.97
N ARG A 91 8.50 -1.44 -3.86
CA ARG A 91 7.58 -1.78 -4.96
C ARG A 91 6.14 -1.41 -4.74
N MET A 92 5.73 -1.11 -3.50
CA MET A 92 4.35 -0.88 -3.15
C MET A 92 4.13 0.45 -2.47
N GLY A 93 3.04 1.13 -2.84
CA GLY A 93 2.46 2.25 -2.10
C GLY A 93 1.18 1.81 -1.41
N PHE A 94 0.87 2.41 -0.26
CA PHE A 94 -0.34 2.11 0.50
C PHE A 94 -1.12 3.37 0.81
N ILE A 95 -2.41 3.35 0.50
CA ILE A 95 -3.38 4.38 0.88
C ILE A 95 -4.43 3.71 1.76
N TYR A 96 -4.54 4.15 3.01
CA TYR A 96 -5.50 3.61 3.97
C TYR A 96 -6.67 4.56 4.17
N GLN A 97 -7.84 4.02 4.49
CA GLN A 97 -9.08 4.77 4.74
C GLN A 97 -8.91 5.89 5.77
N PHE A 98 -8.18 5.65 6.86
CA PHE A 98 -7.89 6.66 7.90
C PHE A 98 -6.55 7.38 7.70
N HIS A 99 -5.99 7.36 6.48
CA HIS A 99 -4.74 8.00 6.06
C HIS A 99 -3.48 7.48 6.80
N HIS A 100 -3.56 7.14 8.06
CA HIS A 100 -2.48 6.65 8.94
C HIS A 100 -1.20 7.51 8.83
N LEU A 101 -1.37 8.83 8.79
CA LEU A 101 -0.25 9.75 8.94
C LEU A 101 0.22 9.73 10.40
N LEU A 102 1.52 9.77 10.59
CA LEU A 102 2.15 9.83 11.91
C LEU A 102 1.93 11.22 12.50
N PRO A 103 1.21 11.36 13.63
CA PRO A 103 0.76 12.66 14.14
C PRO A 103 1.91 13.54 14.68
N GLU A 104 3.04 12.93 15.03
CA GLU A 104 4.23 13.63 15.54
C GLU A 104 5.02 14.33 14.43
N PHE A 105 4.87 13.88 13.18
CA PHE A 105 5.63 14.33 12.01
C PHE A 105 4.79 15.28 11.15
N THR A 106 5.48 16.22 10.50
CA THR A 106 4.88 17.13 9.52
C THR A 106 4.42 16.39 8.25
N ALA A 107 3.70 17.07 7.36
CA ALA A 107 3.31 16.51 6.07
C ALA A 107 4.55 16.12 5.24
N LEU A 108 5.57 16.98 5.23
CA LEU A 108 6.84 16.72 4.54
C LEU A 108 7.52 15.46 5.08
N GLU A 109 7.66 15.36 6.40
CA GLU A 109 8.30 14.22 7.05
C GLU A 109 7.52 12.91 6.83
N ASN A 110 6.19 12.95 6.93
CA ASN A 110 5.33 11.80 6.63
C ASN A 110 5.53 11.28 5.21
N VAL A 111 5.63 12.19 4.23
CA VAL A 111 5.83 11.81 2.82
C VAL A 111 7.27 11.36 2.57
N ALA A 112 8.26 11.93 3.24
CA ALA A 112 9.67 11.53 3.12
C ALA A 112 9.97 10.16 3.76
N MET A 113 9.17 9.72 4.74
CA MET A 113 9.43 8.54 5.57
C MET A 113 9.76 7.26 4.78
N PRO A 114 9.03 6.88 3.71
CA PRO A 114 9.37 5.68 2.92
C PRO A 114 10.78 5.72 2.32
N LEU A 115 11.26 6.90 1.92
CA LEU A 115 12.58 7.10 1.34
C LEU A 115 13.67 7.02 2.41
N LEU A 116 13.42 7.60 3.58
CA LEU A 116 14.32 7.53 4.74
C LEU A 116 14.48 6.08 5.23
N ILE A 117 13.40 5.30 5.28
CA ILE A 117 13.43 3.87 5.62
C ILE A 117 14.27 3.09 4.58
N ARG A 118 14.26 3.51 3.33
CA ARG A 118 15.06 2.93 2.25
C ARG A 118 16.54 3.29 2.34
N GLY A 119 16.91 4.24 3.21
CA GLY A 119 18.28 4.71 3.42
C GLY A 119 18.68 5.88 2.53
N GLU A 120 17.73 6.57 1.88
CA GLU A 120 18.04 7.82 1.19
C GLU A 120 18.45 8.91 2.20
N SER A 121 19.28 9.86 1.77
CA SER A 121 19.68 10.98 2.61
C SER A 121 18.45 11.86 2.96
N THR A 122 18.48 12.49 4.13
CA THR A 122 17.39 13.38 4.58
C THR A 122 17.14 14.51 3.58
N THR A 123 18.18 15.03 2.95
CA THR A 123 18.07 16.11 1.95
C THR A 123 17.35 15.63 0.68
N GLU A 124 17.77 14.48 0.13
CA GLU A 124 17.15 13.92 -1.09
C GLU A 124 15.70 13.49 -0.84
N ALA A 125 15.44 12.82 0.29
CA ALA A 125 14.10 12.41 0.68
C ALA A 125 13.16 13.62 0.84
N ALA A 126 13.62 14.69 1.51
CA ALA A 126 12.84 15.91 1.67
C ALA A 126 12.57 16.61 0.34
N GLN A 127 13.54 16.70 -0.57
CA GLN A 127 13.35 17.29 -1.89
C GLN A 127 12.30 16.53 -2.73
N LYS A 128 12.37 15.20 -2.76
CA LYS A 128 11.40 14.37 -3.47
C LYS A 128 10.00 14.49 -2.86
N ALA A 129 9.91 14.49 -1.54
CA ALA A 129 8.65 14.63 -0.81
C ALA A 129 8.02 16.00 -1.06
N MET A 130 8.80 17.08 -0.99
CA MET A 130 8.36 18.45 -1.27
C MET A 130 7.81 18.57 -2.69
N ALA A 131 8.57 18.14 -3.69
CA ALA A 131 8.14 18.19 -5.09
C ALA A 131 6.82 17.43 -5.35
N LEU A 132 6.60 16.33 -4.62
CA LEU A 132 5.35 15.58 -4.76
C LEU A 132 4.20 16.23 -4.01
N LEU A 133 4.43 16.80 -2.82
CA LEU A 133 3.44 17.58 -2.09
C LEU A 133 2.99 18.82 -2.86
N GLU A 134 3.91 19.51 -3.54
CA GLU A 134 3.57 20.62 -4.43
C GLU A 134 2.65 20.17 -5.58
N LYS A 135 2.95 19.04 -6.22
CA LYS A 135 2.12 18.45 -7.30
C LYS A 135 0.70 18.12 -6.86
N VAL A 136 0.50 17.76 -5.60
CA VAL A 136 -0.84 17.49 -5.03
C VAL A 136 -1.47 18.74 -4.37
N GLY A 137 -0.90 19.93 -4.59
CA GLY A 137 -1.44 21.21 -4.10
C GLY A 137 -1.25 21.43 -2.60
N MET A 138 -0.17 20.87 -2.02
CA MET A 138 0.14 20.98 -0.59
C MET A 138 1.45 21.74 -0.28
N GLY A 139 1.99 22.50 -1.24
CA GLY A 139 3.23 23.24 -1.07
C GLY A 139 3.23 24.26 0.10
N GLN A 140 2.05 24.77 0.50
CA GLN A 140 1.89 25.67 1.62
C GLN A 140 1.61 24.94 2.96
N ARG A 141 1.66 23.61 2.97
CA ARG A 141 1.32 22.75 4.12
C ARG A 141 2.45 21.83 4.56
N LEU A 142 3.67 22.05 4.05
CA LEU A 142 4.82 21.16 4.27
C LEU A 142 5.10 20.93 5.77
N ASP A 143 5.08 22.01 6.56
CA ASP A 143 5.41 22.02 7.99
C ASP A 143 4.21 21.74 8.91
N HIS A 144 3.01 21.58 8.34
CA HIS A 144 1.81 21.28 9.13
C HIS A 144 1.78 19.81 9.57
N LYS A 145 1.39 19.59 10.81
CA LYS A 145 1.13 18.24 11.34
C LYS A 145 -0.28 17.76 10.94
N PRO A 146 -0.53 16.43 10.94
CA PRO A 146 -1.81 15.87 10.54
C PRO A 146 -3.04 16.48 11.26
N GLY A 147 -2.89 16.87 12.53
CA GLY A 147 -3.95 17.53 13.30
C GLY A 147 -4.32 18.94 12.80
N GLU A 148 -3.43 19.59 12.06
CA GLU A 148 -3.60 20.93 11.50
C GLU A 148 -4.10 20.91 10.05
N LEU A 149 -4.24 19.70 9.47
CA LEU A 149 -4.69 19.47 8.10
C LEU A 149 -6.18 19.11 8.05
N SER A 150 -6.88 19.62 7.06
CA SER A 150 -8.23 19.15 6.72
C SER A 150 -8.22 17.67 6.28
N GLY A 151 -9.41 17.02 6.24
CA GLY A 151 -9.52 15.64 5.77
C GLY A 151 -8.96 15.44 4.37
N GLY A 152 -9.28 16.34 3.43
CA GLY A 152 -8.77 16.30 2.07
C GLY A 152 -7.26 16.55 1.96
N GLU A 153 -6.69 17.41 2.83
CA GLU A 153 -5.25 17.63 2.89
C GLU A 153 -4.53 16.39 3.43
N ARG A 154 -5.06 15.77 4.49
CA ARG A 154 -4.52 14.48 4.99
C ARG A 154 -4.54 13.40 3.92
N GLN A 155 -5.61 13.33 3.15
CA GLN A 155 -5.72 12.36 2.05
C GLN A 155 -4.68 12.62 0.96
N ARG A 156 -4.50 13.88 0.53
CA ARG A 156 -3.47 14.22 -0.45
C ARG A 156 -2.06 13.90 0.05
N ALA A 157 -1.77 14.17 1.32
CA ALA A 157 -0.50 13.78 1.93
C ALA A 157 -0.30 12.26 1.96
N ALA A 158 -1.35 11.49 2.27
CA ALA A 158 -1.29 10.02 2.24
C ALA A 158 -1.07 9.47 0.82
N VAL A 159 -1.70 10.08 -0.19
CA VAL A 159 -1.46 9.75 -1.61
C VAL A 159 -0.02 10.08 -1.99
N ALA A 160 0.48 11.26 -1.63
CA ALA A 160 1.87 11.63 -1.89
C ALA A 160 2.84 10.65 -1.21
N ARG A 161 2.61 10.27 0.04
CA ARG A 161 3.42 9.27 0.74
C ARG A 161 3.43 7.92 0.02
N ALA A 162 2.29 7.49 -0.48
CA ALA A 162 2.19 6.22 -1.22
C ALA A 162 2.98 6.24 -2.54
N LEU A 163 3.12 7.41 -3.17
CA LEU A 163 3.72 7.56 -4.50
C LEU A 163 5.20 7.99 -4.47
N VAL A 164 5.70 8.53 -3.36
CA VAL A 164 7.04 9.16 -3.28
C VAL A 164 8.17 8.23 -3.65
N GLY A 165 8.04 6.93 -3.35
CA GLY A 165 9.01 5.89 -3.70
C GLY A 165 8.94 5.40 -5.15
N ASN A 166 8.10 6.00 -5.99
CA ASN A 166 7.82 5.54 -7.36
C ASN A 166 7.48 4.04 -7.41
N PRO A 167 6.45 3.57 -6.69
CA PRO A 167 6.12 2.16 -6.58
C PRO A 167 5.62 1.58 -7.91
N GLY A 168 5.82 0.27 -8.10
CA GLY A 168 5.24 -0.47 -9.22
C GLY A 168 3.74 -0.72 -9.07
N CYS A 169 3.20 -0.65 -7.86
CA CYS A 169 1.79 -0.87 -7.53
C CYS A 169 1.37 0.00 -6.35
N VAL A 170 0.12 0.47 -6.37
CA VAL A 170 -0.52 1.14 -5.21
C VAL A 170 -1.73 0.34 -4.78
N LEU A 171 -1.79 -0.01 -3.51
CA LEU A 171 -2.93 -0.64 -2.86
C LEU A 171 -3.71 0.40 -2.07
N GLY A 172 -4.98 0.58 -2.40
CA GLY A 172 -5.86 1.55 -1.74
C GLY A 172 -7.06 0.89 -1.08
N ASP A 173 -7.26 1.12 0.21
CA ASP A 173 -8.47 0.75 0.94
C ASP A 173 -9.34 2.00 1.10
N GLU A 174 -10.43 2.08 0.33
CA GLU A 174 -11.35 3.22 0.24
C GLU A 174 -10.61 4.58 0.02
N PRO A 175 -9.78 4.72 -1.04
CA PRO A 175 -8.87 5.85 -1.20
C PRO A 175 -9.59 7.20 -1.45
N THR A 176 -10.89 7.20 -1.72
CA THR A 176 -11.66 8.42 -2.01
C THR A 176 -12.46 8.96 -0.83
N GLY A 177 -12.56 8.21 0.28
CA GLY A 177 -13.40 8.57 1.42
C GLY A 177 -14.87 8.79 1.02
N ASN A 178 -15.80 8.50 1.90
CA ASN A 178 -17.21 8.90 1.71
C ASN A 178 -17.38 10.39 1.98
#